data_7bd8af4b735a63bdd8ca1cc4e214e59c
#
_entry.id   7bd8af4b735a63bdd8ca1cc4e214e59c
#
_cell.length_a   1.000
_cell.length_b   1.000
_cell.length_c   1.000
_cell.angle_alpha   90.00
_cell.angle_beta   90.00
_cell.angle_gamma   90.00
#
_symmetry.space_group_name_H-M   'P 1'
#
loop_
_entity.id
_entity.type
_entity.pdbx_description
1 polymer ?
#
loop_
_entity_poly.entity_id
_entity_poly.type
_entity_poly.pdbx_seq_one_letter_code
_entity_poly.pdbx_strand_id
1 'polypeptide(L)'
;DLWAIVQDAIVKGAGGMDAHAASTMWWAHATSGRLPDGPALSALCGATERSAREAFNAQDVATTVWSLAALSSLRGMPLPRCYDDVWKIARDMQPGQFHNTGLCKLFHAYLMRKHGLSVGDKGEYPVWIINQAKDAWMMQVRERVTASSYQSEIAGVFRDDLNTNCEVEQVTDG
;
A
#
# COMPACT_ATOMS: atom_id res chain seq x y z
N ASP A 1 -22.43 6.97 15.14
CA ASP A 1 -21.08 6.48 14.89
C ASP A 1 -20.47 7.22 13.71
N LEU A 2 -19.27 7.81 13.91
CA LEU A 2 -18.55 8.58 12.88
C LEU A 2 -18.39 7.78 11.58
N TRP A 3 -18.07 6.48 11.67
CA TRP A 3 -17.88 5.65 10.48
C TRP A 3 -19.16 5.42 9.69
N ALA A 4 -20.30 5.31 10.35
CA ALA A 4 -21.59 5.24 9.64
C ALA A 4 -21.84 6.52 8.83
N ILE A 5 -21.49 7.68 9.38
CA ILE A 5 -21.58 8.96 8.67
C ILE A 5 -20.64 8.99 7.47
N VAL A 6 -19.40 8.53 7.64
CA VAL A 6 -18.41 8.45 6.55
C VAL A 6 -18.89 7.53 5.43
N GLN A 7 -19.42 6.36 5.76
CA GLN A 7 -19.91 5.40 4.76
C GLN A 7 -21.12 5.94 4.00
N ASP A 8 -22.07 6.58 4.70
CA ASP A 8 -23.21 7.24 4.07
C ASP A 8 -22.77 8.38 3.13
N ALA A 9 -21.76 9.17 3.56
CA ALA A 9 -21.18 10.22 2.73
C ALA A 9 -20.48 9.66 1.48
N ILE A 10 -19.78 8.53 1.58
CA ILE A 10 -19.17 7.83 0.44
C ILE A 10 -20.26 7.44 -0.56
N VAL A 11 -21.33 6.79 -0.10
CA VAL A 11 -22.43 6.35 -0.98
C VAL A 11 -23.08 7.52 -1.71
N LYS A 12 -23.36 8.61 -0.98
CA LYS A 12 -23.99 9.82 -1.55
C LYS A 12 -23.05 10.58 -2.50
N GLY A 13 -21.77 10.64 -2.18
CA GLY A 13 -20.76 11.38 -2.93
C GLY A 13 -20.13 10.62 -4.10
N ALA A 14 -20.33 9.31 -4.17
CA ALA A 14 -19.63 8.46 -5.13
C ALA A 14 -19.78 8.89 -6.60
N GLY A 15 -20.93 9.43 -6.98
CA GLY A 15 -21.19 9.89 -8.36
C GLY A 15 -20.26 11.00 -8.85
N GLY A 16 -19.80 11.87 -7.93
CA GLY A 16 -18.89 12.98 -8.23
C GLY A 16 -17.45 12.76 -7.74
N MET A 17 -17.13 11.57 -7.26
CA MET A 17 -15.81 11.26 -6.70
C MET A 17 -14.79 11.08 -7.84
N ASP A 18 -13.74 11.88 -7.83
CA ASP A 18 -12.61 11.76 -8.74
C ASP A 18 -11.59 10.70 -8.28
N ALA A 19 -10.53 10.50 -9.05
CA ALA A 19 -9.46 9.53 -8.77
C ALA A 19 -8.78 9.78 -7.42
N HIS A 20 -8.49 11.05 -7.12
CA HIS A 20 -7.83 11.43 -5.88
C HIS A 20 -8.72 11.18 -4.66
N ALA A 21 -9.98 11.56 -4.73
CA ALA A 21 -10.94 11.31 -3.66
C ALA A 21 -11.14 9.80 -3.43
N ALA A 22 -11.29 9.01 -4.49
CA ALA A 22 -11.42 7.55 -4.38
C ALA A 22 -10.17 6.92 -3.74
N SER A 23 -8.95 7.29 -4.19
CA SER A 23 -7.70 6.79 -3.63
C SER A 23 -7.53 7.17 -2.15
N THR A 24 -7.93 8.38 -1.77
CA THR A 24 -7.90 8.86 -0.39
C THR A 24 -8.89 8.10 0.51
N MET A 25 -10.08 7.78 0.01
CA MET A 25 -11.05 6.98 0.78
C MET A 25 -10.55 5.56 0.99
N TRP A 26 -9.98 4.91 -0.03
CA TRP A 26 -9.34 3.61 0.13
C TRP A 26 -8.21 3.65 1.16
N TRP A 27 -7.37 4.68 1.10
CA TRP A 27 -6.28 4.87 2.06
C TRP A 27 -6.80 5.05 3.50
N ALA A 28 -7.87 5.84 3.70
CA ALA A 28 -8.47 6.04 5.01
C ALA A 28 -9.01 4.73 5.61
N HIS A 29 -9.69 3.90 4.80
CA HIS A 29 -10.13 2.57 5.22
C HIS A 29 -8.95 1.65 5.58
N ALA A 30 -7.92 1.61 4.74
CA ALA A 30 -6.76 0.76 4.96
C ALA A 30 -5.98 1.15 6.23
N THR A 31 -5.71 2.44 6.44
CA THR A 31 -4.95 2.95 7.59
C THR A 31 -5.73 2.87 8.90
N SER A 32 -7.04 3.05 8.87
CA SER A 32 -7.89 2.83 10.04
C SER A 32 -8.17 1.35 10.34
N GLY A 33 -7.85 0.46 9.39
CA GLY A 33 -8.15 -0.96 9.48
C GLY A 33 -9.63 -1.28 9.47
N ARG A 34 -10.48 -0.40 8.91
CA ARG A 34 -11.94 -0.57 8.86
C ARG A 34 -12.38 -0.89 7.44
N LEU A 35 -13.12 -1.98 7.27
CA LEU A 35 -13.71 -2.34 5.99
C LEU A 35 -14.85 -1.39 5.64
N PRO A 36 -15.01 -0.98 4.37
CA PRO A 36 -16.25 -0.37 3.91
C PRO A 36 -17.38 -1.40 4.02
N ASP A 37 -18.60 -0.96 4.36
CA ASP A 37 -19.78 -1.81 4.28
C ASP A 37 -20.17 -2.08 2.81
N GLY A 38 -21.13 -2.97 2.58
CA GLY A 38 -21.51 -3.38 1.23
C GLY A 38 -21.85 -2.22 0.29
N PRO A 39 -22.71 -1.26 0.70
CA PRO A 39 -23.02 -0.08 -0.10
C PRO A 39 -21.80 0.81 -0.37
N ALA A 40 -20.99 1.13 0.65
CA ALA A 40 -19.79 1.96 0.49
C ALA A 40 -18.72 1.25 -0.35
N LEU A 41 -18.55 -0.07 -0.19
CA LEU A 41 -17.66 -0.88 -1.03
C LEU A 41 -18.05 -0.79 -2.50
N SER A 42 -19.33 -1.02 -2.82
CA SER A 42 -19.84 -0.89 -4.18
C SER A 42 -19.64 0.51 -4.76
N ALA A 43 -19.91 1.54 -3.95
CA ALA A 43 -19.76 2.93 -4.34
C ALA A 43 -18.31 3.31 -4.64
N LEU A 44 -17.35 2.89 -3.78
CA LEU A 44 -15.93 3.09 -3.96
C LEU A 44 -15.38 2.34 -5.17
N CYS A 45 -15.77 1.07 -5.36
CA CYS A 45 -15.38 0.31 -6.54
C CYS A 45 -15.86 0.99 -7.82
N GLY A 46 -17.14 1.38 -7.88
CA GLY A 46 -17.69 2.09 -9.03
C GLY A 46 -17.02 3.44 -9.30
N ALA A 47 -16.67 4.21 -8.26
CA ALA A 47 -15.90 5.44 -8.40
C ALA A 47 -14.50 5.16 -8.95
N THR A 48 -13.80 4.16 -8.40
CA THR A 48 -12.47 3.75 -8.87
C THR A 48 -12.49 3.30 -10.32
N GLU A 49 -13.45 2.47 -10.74
CA GLU A 49 -13.58 2.00 -12.13
C GLU A 49 -13.86 3.13 -13.13
N ARG A 50 -14.65 4.12 -12.74
CA ARG A 50 -14.89 5.31 -13.59
C ARG A 50 -13.63 6.14 -13.72
N SER A 51 -12.99 6.46 -12.59
CA SER A 51 -11.78 7.27 -12.56
C SER A 51 -10.60 6.57 -13.23
N ALA A 52 -10.53 5.25 -13.19
CA ALA A 52 -9.52 4.46 -13.86
C ALA A 52 -9.47 4.69 -15.37
N ARG A 53 -10.57 5.11 -15.96
CA ARG A 53 -10.67 5.40 -17.40
C ARG A 53 -10.20 6.80 -17.79
N GLU A 54 -10.12 7.71 -16.84
CA GLU A 54 -10.05 9.13 -17.14
C GLU A 54 -8.82 9.86 -16.55
N ALA A 55 -8.35 9.55 -15.34
CA ALA A 55 -7.46 10.49 -14.64
C ALA A 55 -6.63 9.96 -13.47
N PHE A 56 -6.31 8.67 -13.38
CA PHE A 56 -5.41 8.21 -12.31
C PHE A 56 -3.97 8.70 -12.56
N ASN A 57 -3.39 9.43 -11.60
CA ASN A 57 -1.97 9.68 -11.58
C ASN A 57 -1.21 8.56 -10.82
N ALA A 58 0.11 8.56 -10.89
CA ALA A 58 0.94 7.53 -10.28
C ALA A 58 0.77 7.43 -8.74
N GLN A 59 0.50 8.55 -8.07
CA GLN A 59 0.24 8.59 -6.63
C GLN A 59 -1.09 7.91 -6.29
N ASP A 60 -2.15 8.21 -7.05
CA ASP A 60 -3.47 7.63 -6.84
C ASP A 60 -3.45 6.12 -7.12
N VAL A 61 -2.76 5.69 -8.18
CA VAL A 61 -2.53 4.28 -8.50
C VAL A 61 -1.84 3.56 -7.34
N ALA A 62 -0.69 4.06 -6.91
CA ALA A 62 0.09 3.41 -5.85
C ALA A 62 -0.68 3.35 -4.52
N THR A 63 -1.42 4.41 -4.19
CA THR A 63 -2.22 4.48 -2.97
C THR A 63 -3.39 3.51 -3.01
N THR A 64 -4.12 3.46 -4.12
CA THR A 64 -5.27 2.55 -4.29
C THR A 64 -4.85 1.08 -4.25
N VAL A 65 -3.82 0.72 -5.02
CA VAL A 65 -3.29 -0.64 -5.05
C VAL A 65 -2.84 -1.11 -3.67
N TRP A 66 -2.07 -0.28 -2.97
CA TRP A 66 -1.61 -0.60 -1.61
C TRP A 66 -2.78 -0.76 -0.65
N SER A 67 -3.74 0.15 -0.68
CA SER A 67 -4.88 0.13 0.24
C SER A 67 -5.75 -1.12 0.06
N LEU A 68 -6.05 -1.48 -1.18
CA LEU A 68 -6.83 -2.68 -1.50
C LEU A 68 -6.10 -3.96 -1.11
N ALA A 69 -4.78 -4.04 -1.36
CA ALA A 69 -3.96 -5.17 -0.93
C ALA A 69 -3.91 -5.28 0.60
N ALA A 70 -3.77 -4.16 1.32
CA ALA A 70 -3.77 -4.13 2.78
C ALA A 70 -5.11 -4.57 3.38
N LEU A 71 -6.23 -4.05 2.88
CA LEU A 71 -7.56 -4.45 3.33
C LEU A 71 -7.83 -5.93 3.05
N SER A 72 -7.38 -6.45 1.91
CA SER A 72 -7.50 -7.87 1.58
C SER A 72 -6.65 -8.74 2.51
N SER A 73 -5.36 -8.44 2.64
CA SER A 73 -4.42 -9.29 3.37
C SER A 73 -4.59 -9.20 4.89
N LEU A 74 -4.90 -8.02 5.43
CA LEU A 74 -4.97 -7.79 6.87
C LEU A 74 -6.37 -7.92 7.46
N ARG A 75 -7.41 -7.78 6.63
CA ARG A 75 -8.81 -7.76 7.05
C ARG A 75 -9.69 -8.78 6.34
N GLY A 76 -9.12 -9.56 5.44
CA GLY A 76 -9.85 -10.61 4.72
C GLY A 76 -10.87 -10.09 3.69
N MET A 77 -10.75 -8.83 3.26
CA MET A 77 -11.63 -8.29 2.22
C MET A 77 -11.36 -9.02 0.89
N PRO A 78 -12.37 -9.56 0.22
CA PRO A 78 -12.17 -10.04 -1.14
C PRO A 78 -11.68 -8.90 -2.04
N LEU A 79 -10.66 -9.16 -2.85
CA LEU A 79 -10.18 -8.14 -3.79
C LEU A 79 -11.25 -7.81 -4.81
N PRO A 80 -11.63 -6.53 -4.94
CA PRO A 80 -12.59 -6.11 -5.95
C PRO A 80 -11.92 -6.05 -7.34
N ARG A 81 -12.72 -6.13 -8.39
CA ARG A 81 -12.23 -6.08 -9.78
C ARG A 81 -11.44 -4.82 -10.11
N CYS A 82 -11.78 -3.71 -9.50
CA CYS A 82 -11.06 -2.45 -9.69
C CYS A 82 -9.58 -2.53 -9.32
N TYR A 83 -9.15 -3.51 -8.50
CA TYR A 83 -7.75 -3.76 -8.21
C TYR A 83 -6.93 -4.08 -9.46
N ASP A 84 -7.42 -5.03 -10.26
CA ASP A 84 -6.73 -5.41 -11.51
C ASP A 84 -6.74 -4.28 -12.53
N ASP A 85 -7.82 -3.50 -12.58
CA ASP A 85 -7.91 -2.35 -13.49
C ASP A 85 -6.92 -1.25 -13.13
N VAL A 86 -6.71 -0.97 -11.83
CA VAL A 86 -5.68 -0.02 -11.38
C VAL A 86 -4.25 -0.54 -11.65
N TRP A 87 -4.00 -1.85 -11.53
CA TRP A 87 -2.72 -2.44 -11.93
C TRP A 87 -2.47 -2.36 -13.44
N LYS A 88 -3.50 -2.47 -14.28
CA LYS A 88 -3.35 -2.24 -15.73
C LYS A 88 -2.90 -0.80 -16.01
N ILE A 89 -3.47 0.18 -15.32
CA ILE A 89 -3.02 1.57 -15.44
C ILE A 89 -1.55 1.71 -15.03
N ALA A 90 -1.15 1.11 -13.91
CA ALA A 90 0.25 1.12 -13.47
C ALA A 90 1.20 0.58 -14.54
N ARG A 91 0.81 -0.51 -15.21
CA ARG A 91 1.60 -1.13 -16.28
C ARG A 91 1.79 -0.22 -17.47
N ASP A 92 0.77 0.58 -17.80
CA ASP A 92 0.79 1.44 -18.96
C ASP A 92 1.47 2.81 -18.68
N MET A 93 1.82 3.07 -17.41
CA MET A 93 2.58 4.25 -17.01
C MET A 93 4.06 4.14 -17.32
N GLN A 94 4.71 5.31 -17.51
CA GLN A 94 6.15 5.37 -17.72
C GLN A 94 6.93 5.23 -16.39
N PRO A 95 8.11 4.59 -16.40
CA PRO A 95 8.90 4.36 -15.19
C PRO A 95 9.14 5.60 -14.32
N GLY A 96 9.42 6.75 -14.92
CA GLY A 96 9.71 8.00 -14.18
C GLY A 96 8.50 8.72 -13.57
N GLN A 97 7.29 8.21 -13.75
CA GLN A 97 6.08 8.84 -13.19
C GLN A 97 5.86 8.52 -11.71
N PHE A 98 6.46 7.44 -11.21
CA PHE A 98 6.35 7.04 -9.81
C PHE A 98 7.48 7.63 -8.97
N HIS A 99 7.12 8.31 -7.87
CA HIS A 99 8.07 8.65 -6.82
C HIS A 99 8.42 7.42 -5.96
N ASN A 100 9.57 7.46 -5.29
CA ASN A 100 10.04 6.36 -4.43
C ASN A 100 8.98 5.89 -3.43
N THR A 101 8.25 6.81 -2.80
CA THR A 101 7.16 6.45 -1.86
C THR A 101 6.03 5.69 -2.52
N GLY A 102 5.69 6.02 -3.77
CA GLY A 102 4.71 5.29 -4.57
C GLY A 102 5.21 3.90 -4.94
N LEU A 103 6.46 3.80 -5.39
CA LEU A 103 7.11 2.51 -5.68
C LEU A 103 7.14 1.61 -4.45
N CYS A 104 7.49 2.13 -3.26
CA CYS A 104 7.45 1.36 -2.01
C CYS A 104 6.05 0.83 -1.70
N LYS A 105 4.99 1.62 -1.92
CA LYS A 105 3.60 1.17 -1.77
C LYS A 105 3.27 0.01 -2.73
N LEU A 106 3.68 0.11 -3.99
CA LEU A 106 3.47 -0.94 -4.99
C LEU A 106 4.23 -2.23 -4.61
N PHE A 107 5.47 -2.11 -4.10
CA PHE A 107 6.22 -3.27 -3.62
C PHE A 107 5.57 -3.93 -2.41
N HIS A 108 5.11 -3.16 -1.43
CA HIS A 108 4.37 -3.70 -0.30
C HIS A 108 3.08 -4.41 -0.74
N ALA A 109 2.34 -3.84 -1.69
CA ALA A 109 1.15 -4.48 -2.24
C ALA A 109 1.49 -5.81 -2.92
N TYR A 110 2.56 -5.84 -3.71
CA TYR A 110 3.08 -7.07 -4.32
C TYR A 110 3.42 -8.13 -3.27
N LEU A 111 4.17 -7.77 -2.23
CA LEU A 111 4.54 -8.71 -1.16
C LEU A 111 3.31 -9.23 -0.41
N MET A 112 2.37 -8.36 -0.04
CA MET A 112 1.12 -8.76 0.60
C MET A 112 0.33 -9.77 -0.24
N ARG A 113 0.34 -9.61 -1.56
CA ARG A 113 -0.33 -10.53 -2.47
C ARG A 113 0.43 -11.84 -2.66
N LYS A 114 1.75 -11.76 -2.84
CA LYS A 114 2.60 -12.93 -3.06
C LYS A 114 2.66 -13.86 -1.84
N HIS A 115 2.66 -13.28 -0.65
CA HIS A 115 2.81 -14.01 0.63
C HIS A 115 1.53 -14.02 1.48
N GLY A 116 0.48 -13.33 1.05
CA GLY A 116 -0.80 -13.32 1.72
C GLY A 116 -1.54 -14.65 1.56
N LEU A 117 -2.48 -14.90 2.49
CA LEU A 117 -3.26 -16.15 2.58
C LEU A 117 -4.24 -16.38 1.41
N SER A 118 -4.32 -15.48 0.46
CA SER A 118 -5.17 -15.64 -0.73
C SER A 118 -4.50 -16.59 -1.73
N VAL A 119 -4.76 -17.86 -1.57
CA VAL A 119 -4.36 -18.91 -2.50
C VAL A 119 -5.00 -18.63 -3.86
N GLY A 120 -4.18 -18.40 -4.88
CA GLY A 120 -4.64 -18.40 -6.27
C GLY A 120 -4.43 -17.12 -7.08
N ASP A 121 -3.82 -16.09 -6.55
CA ASP A 121 -3.51 -14.90 -7.35
C ASP A 121 -2.33 -15.17 -8.30
N LYS A 122 -2.66 -15.32 -9.58
CA LYS A 122 -1.70 -15.35 -10.68
C LYS A 122 -1.58 -13.99 -11.35
N GLY A 123 -1.81 -12.90 -10.60
CA GLY A 123 -1.73 -11.55 -11.15
C GLY A 123 -0.36 -11.33 -11.81
N GLU A 124 -0.38 -11.03 -13.11
CA GLU A 124 0.83 -10.64 -13.85
C GLU A 124 1.19 -9.22 -13.44
N TYR A 125 2.11 -9.12 -12.50
CA TYR A 125 2.66 -7.82 -12.11
C TYR A 125 3.75 -7.40 -13.11
N PRO A 126 3.75 -6.13 -13.55
CA PRO A 126 4.78 -5.66 -14.47
C PRO A 126 6.18 -5.79 -13.87
N VAL A 127 7.03 -6.61 -14.48
CA VAL A 127 8.37 -6.92 -13.97
C VAL A 127 9.21 -5.66 -13.73
N TRP A 128 9.10 -4.68 -14.63
CA TRP A 128 9.85 -3.43 -14.50
C TRP A 128 9.41 -2.62 -13.27
N ILE A 129 8.09 -2.58 -12.96
CA ILE A 129 7.58 -1.92 -11.75
C ILE A 129 8.12 -2.62 -10.51
N ILE A 130 8.03 -3.95 -10.46
CA ILE A 130 8.46 -4.72 -9.28
C ILE A 130 9.96 -4.55 -9.02
N ASN A 131 10.80 -4.55 -10.05
CA ASN A 131 12.24 -4.33 -9.88
C ASN A 131 12.53 -2.93 -9.34
N GLN A 132 11.98 -1.87 -9.96
CA GLN A 132 12.16 -0.51 -9.47
C GLN A 132 11.56 -0.30 -8.06
N ALA A 133 10.41 -0.90 -7.80
CA ALA A 133 9.74 -0.82 -6.51
C ALA A 133 10.56 -1.54 -5.41
N LYS A 134 11.19 -2.67 -5.73
CA LYS A 134 12.13 -3.35 -4.83
C LYS A 134 13.32 -2.46 -4.51
N ASP A 135 13.94 -1.87 -5.52
CA ASP A 135 15.10 -0.99 -5.34
C ASP A 135 14.76 0.24 -4.48
N ALA A 136 13.64 0.90 -4.75
CA ALA A 136 13.16 2.02 -3.96
C ALA A 136 12.87 1.63 -2.50
N TRP A 137 12.29 0.45 -2.29
CA TRP A 137 12.03 -0.07 -0.95
C TRP A 137 13.32 -0.38 -0.20
N MET A 138 14.29 -1.03 -0.87
CA MET A 138 15.61 -1.31 -0.27
C MET A 138 16.35 -0.02 0.11
N MET A 139 16.29 1.02 -0.73
CA MET A 139 16.85 2.34 -0.38
C MET A 139 16.17 2.91 0.87
N GLN A 140 14.84 2.90 0.93
CA GLN A 140 14.10 3.41 2.08
C GLN A 140 14.41 2.63 3.37
N VAL A 141 14.57 1.31 3.28
CA VAL A 141 14.96 0.48 4.43
C VAL A 141 16.36 0.84 4.89
N ARG A 142 17.33 0.96 3.97
CA ARG A 142 18.71 1.36 4.30
C ARG A 142 18.78 2.73 4.96
N GLU A 143 18.02 3.69 4.46
CA GLU A 143 17.96 5.04 5.07
C GLU A 143 17.35 5.02 6.48
N ARG A 144 16.39 4.12 6.75
CA ARG A 144 15.78 3.98 8.08
C ARG A 144 16.60 3.13 9.04
N VAL A 145 17.42 2.23 8.54
CA VAL A 145 18.30 1.32 9.31
C VAL A 145 19.66 1.96 9.66
N THR A 146 19.87 3.24 9.38
CA THR A 146 20.78 3.98 10.25
C THR A 146 20.18 3.88 11.64
N ALA A 147 20.79 3.02 12.47
CA ALA A 147 20.35 2.77 13.84
C ALA A 147 20.00 4.11 14.47
N SER A 148 18.78 4.29 14.92
CA SER A 148 18.40 5.53 15.58
C SER A 148 19.41 5.74 16.70
N SER A 149 19.77 6.97 17.01
CA SER A 149 20.69 7.28 18.13
C SER A 149 20.26 6.51 19.39
N TYR A 150 18.96 6.34 19.57
CA TYR A 150 18.36 5.57 20.67
C TYR A 150 18.66 4.05 20.61
N GLN A 151 18.65 3.42 19.43
CA GLN A 151 19.04 2.01 19.28
C GLN A 151 20.53 1.79 19.56
N SER A 152 21.37 2.73 19.11
CA SER A 152 22.80 2.72 19.39
C SER A 152 23.11 2.93 20.87
N GLU A 153 22.32 3.79 21.53
CA GLU A 153 22.42 4.06 22.97
C GLU A 153 22.00 2.83 23.81
N ILE A 154 20.89 2.19 23.46
CA ILE A 154 20.45 0.92 24.09
C ILE A 154 21.48 -0.19 23.86
N ALA A 155 21.99 -0.35 22.63
CA ALA A 155 23.01 -1.34 22.35
C ALA A 155 24.32 -1.07 23.13
N GLY A 156 24.66 0.21 23.38
CA GLY A 156 25.75 0.63 24.28
C GLY A 156 25.52 0.14 25.70
N VAL A 157 24.35 0.41 26.28
CA VAL A 157 23.99 -0.05 27.63
C VAL A 157 24.07 -1.57 27.77
N PHE A 158 23.56 -2.33 26.80
CA PHE A 158 23.64 -3.79 26.81
C PHE A 158 25.07 -4.28 26.76
N ARG A 159 25.94 -3.63 25.98
CA ARG A 159 27.33 -4.01 25.84
C ARG A 159 28.16 -3.64 27.06
N ASP A 160 28.01 -2.39 27.51
CA ASP A 160 28.92 -1.80 28.48
C ASP A 160 28.47 -2.06 29.92
N ASP A 161 27.16 -2.02 30.20
CA ASP A 161 26.61 -2.18 31.54
C ASP A 161 26.20 -3.62 31.87
N LEU A 162 25.75 -4.40 30.88
CA LEU A 162 25.28 -5.76 31.08
C LEU A 162 26.23 -6.82 30.53
N ASN A 163 27.36 -6.40 29.93
CA ASN A 163 28.34 -7.29 29.30
C ASN A 163 27.72 -8.33 28.33
N THR A 164 26.66 -7.91 27.64
CA THR A 164 25.90 -8.75 26.74
C THR A 164 26.16 -8.28 25.30
N ASN A 165 26.63 -9.17 24.44
CA ASN A 165 26.78 -8.86 23.01
C ASN A 165 25.38 -8.73 22.38
N CYS A 166 25.00 -7.51 22.05
CA CYS A 166 23.77 -7.23 21.31
C CYS A 166 24.16 -6.92 19.86
N GLU A 167 23.84 -7.83 18.94
CA GLU A 167 23.95 -7.53 17.51
C GLU A 167 22.76 -6.68 17.09
N VAL A 168 23.02 -5.47 16.61
CA VAL A 168 22.01 -4.66 15.94
C VAL A 168 21.70 -5.37 14.62
N GLU A 169 20.44 -5.74 14.44
CA GLU A 169 19.98 -6.44 13.24
C GLU A 169 20.42 -5.68 11.98
N GLN A 170 21.42 -6.23 11.28
CA GLN A 170 21.84 -5.69 9.99
C GLN A 170 20.97 -6.34 8.92
N VAL A 171 20.30 -5.52 8.13
CA VAL A 171 19.61 -6.00 6.93
C VAL A 171 20.69 -6.50 5.95
N THR A 172 20.91 -7.79 5.94
CA THR A 172 21.80 -8.42 4.97
C THR A 172 21.15 -8.45 3.60
N ASP A 173 21.91 -8.08 2.58
CA ASP A 173 21.52 -8.22 1.18
C ASP A 173 21.34 -9.72 0.88
N GLY A 174 20.09 -10.17 0.75
CA GLY A 174 19.70 -11.51 0.33
C GLY A 174 19.11 -11.49 -1.08
#